data_fce7cf2602af7d09bc89a0877da191d0
#
_entry.id   fce7cf2602af7d09bc89a0877da191d0
#
_cell.length_a   1.000
_cell.length_b   1.000
_cell.length_c   1.000
_cell.angle_alpha   90.00
_cell.angle_beta   90.00
_cell.angle_gamma   90.00
#
_symmetry.space_group_name_H-M   'P 1'
#
loop_
_entity.id
_entity.type
_entity.pdbx_description
1 polymer ?
#
loop_
_entity_poly.entity_id
_entity_poly.type
_entity_poly.pdbx_seq_one_letter_code
_entity_poly.pdbx_strand_id
1 'polypeptide(L)'
;MIDIGFQLTFAAIATALISGANAERVKFGTWLTFVGLWVTLVYCPLVCMVWNDDLLSAASEDIAAHLFGTHDGRAAIAPIDFAGGSVIEVSSGVSGVVLALVVGKRRSFLRSPQRPHNFPMVMLGAALLWFAWLSFNGGSAFGANGTAALAWMNTTAAGVAELLGLIGNIDCVTTTP
;
A
#
# COMPACT_ATOMS: atom_id res chain seq x y z
N MET A 1 22.77 -6.63 4.20
CA MET A 1 22.23 -7.41 3.06
C MET A 1 20.77 -7.82 3.27
N ILE A 2 20.38 -8.31 4.45
CA ILE A 2 18.97 -8.65 4.77
C ILE A 2 18.07 -7.42 4.64
N ASP A 3 18.47 -6.28 5.19
CA ASP A 3 17.71 -5.03 5.15
C ASP A 3 17.49 -4.54 3.72
N ILE A 4 18.48 -4.65 2.84
CA ILE A 4 18.35 -4.28 1.42
C ILE A 4 17.31 -5.19 0.73
N GLY A 5 17.38 -6.49 0.99
CA GLY A 5 16.40 -7.45 0.47
C GLY A 5 14.99 -7.17 0.98
N PHE A 6 14.86 -6.82 2.26
CA PHE A 6 13.60 -6.45 2.87
C PHE A 6 13.01 -5.18 2.23
N GLN A 7 13.79 -4.11 2.11
CA GLN A 7 13.38 -2.86 1.48
C GLN A 7 13.03 -3.03 -0.02
N LEU A 8 13.71 -3.93 -0.73
CA LEU A 8 13.38 -4.26 -2.11
C LEU A 8 11.98 -4.84 -2.24
N THR A 9 11.55 -5.68 -1.29
CA THR A 9 10.19 -6.25 -1.33
C THR A 9 9.11 -5.20 -1.15
N PHE A 10 9.36 -4.15 -0.36
CA PHE A 10 8.47 -3.00 -0.20
C PHE A 10 8.31 -2.21 -1.50
N ALA A 11 9.40 -1.91 -2.20
CA ALA A 11 9.34 -1.24 -3.49
C ALA A 11 8.60 -2.08 -4.54
N ALA A 12 8.83 -3.40 -4.54
CA ALA A 12 8.17 -4.33 -5.46
C ALA A 12 6.66 -4.40 -5.21
N ILE A 13 6.21 -4.51 -3.96
CA ILE A 13 4.79 -4.60 -3.66
C ILE A 13 4.07 -3.27 -3.94
N ALA A 14 4.67 -2.13 -3.62
CA ALA A 14 4.08 -0.82 -3.92
C ALA A 14 3.73 -0.67 -5.42
N THR A 15 4.66 -1.07 -6.31
CA THR A 15 4.39 -1.05 -7.75
C THR A 15 3.37 -2.11 -8.17
N ALA A 16 3.40 -3.30 -7.57
CA ALA A 16 2.44 -4.36 -7.87
C ALA A 16 1.00 -3.93 -7.54
N LEU A 17 0.78 -3.23 -6.44
CA LEU A 17 -0.54 -2.70 -6.06
C LEU A 17 -1.10 -1.72 -7.11
N ILE A 18 -0.26 -0.83 -7.65
CA ILE A 18 -0.66 0.11 -8.72
C ILE A 18 -1.08 -0.64 -9.99
N SER A 19 -0.51 -1.80 -10.28
CA SER A 19 -0.74 -2.54 -11.51
C SER A 19 -2.21 -2.91 -11.74
N GLY A 20 -2.95 -3.16 -10.67
CA GLY A 20 -4.39 -3.47 -10.73
C GLY A 20 -5.23 -2.35 -11.37
N ALA A 21 -4.86 -1.08 -11.14
CA ALA A 21 -5.52 0.06 -11.74
C ALA A 21 -5.31 0.15 -13.26
N ASN A 22 -4.23 -0.44 -13.78
CA ASN A 22 -3.80 -0.34 -15.17
C ASN A 22 -4.05 -1.61 -16.00
N ALA A 23 -4.49 -2.69 -15.36
CA ALA A 23 -4.75 -3.96 -16.02
C ALA A 23 -5.65 -3.76 -17.26
N GLU A 24 -5.29 -4.37 -18.40
CA GLU A 24 -5.98 -4.29 -19.69
C GLU A 24 -6.01 -2.89 -20.37
N ARG A 25 -5.36 -1.87 -19.78
CA ARG A 25 -5.43 -0.49 -20.28
C ARG A 25 -4.08 0.06 -20.74
N VAL A 26 -2.98 -0.46 -20.22
CA VAL A 26 -1.62 0.02 -20.47
C VAL A 26 -0.77 -1.07 -21.09
N LYS A 27 0.05 -0.71 -22.10
CA LYS A 27 1.01 -1.64 -22.72
C LYS A 27 2.12 -1.96 -21.73
N PHE A 28 2.61 -3.19 -21.74
CA PHE A 28 3.64 -3.67 -20.80
C PHE A 28 4.92 -2.81 -20.82
N GLY A 29 5.41 -2.42 -22.00
CA GLY A 29 6.59 -1.54 -22.09
C GLY A 29 6.38 -0.18 -21.42
N THR A 30 5.21 0.44 -21.62
CA THR A 30 4.84 1.70 -20.97
C THR A 30 4.75 1.51 -19.44
N TRP A 31 4.21 0.38 -18.99
CA TRP A 31 4.16 0.02 -17.58
C TRP A 31 5.56 -0.09 -16.97
N LEU A 32 6.50 -0.77 -17.62
CA LEU A 32 7.89 -0.87 -17.13
C LEU A 32 8.57 0.49 -17.02
N THR A 33 8.39 1.36 -18.02
CA THR A 33 8.93 2.74 -17.97
C THR A 33 8.32 3.52 -16.81
N PHE A 34 7.00 3.43 -16.64
CA PHE A 34 6.32 4.07 -15.51
C PHE A 34 6.86 3.57 -14.17
N VAL A 35 7.00 2.26 -13.98
CA VAL A 35 7.53 1.68 -12.73
C VAL A 35 8.91 2.21 -12.41
N GLY A 36 9.82 2.23 -13.39
CA GLY A 36 11.18 2.75 -13.19
C GLY A 36 11.20 4.23 -12.76
N LEU A 37 10.41 5.06 -13.42
CA LEU A 37 10.29 6.47 -13.08
C LEU A 37 9.59 6.68 -11.73
N TRP A 38 8.50 5.96 -11.48
CA TRP A 38 7.71 6.10 -10.26
C TRP A 38 8.51 5.69 -9.01
N VAL A 39 9.22 4.56 -9.06
CA VAL A 39 10.07 4.11 -7.94
C VAL A 39 11.14 5.15 -7.65
N THR A 40 11.79 5.70 -8.69
CA THR A 40 12.90 6.65 -8.51
C THR A 40 12.42 8.03 -8.05
N LEU A 41 11.32 8.54 -8.62
CA LEU A 41 10.90 9.93 -8.40
C LEU A 41 9.82 10.09 -7.32
N VAL A 42 9.10 9.03 -6.98
CA VAL A 42 8.00 9.09 -6.00
C VAL A 42 8.33 8.22 -4.80
N TYR A 43 8.56 6.92 -5.01
CA TYR A 43 8.73 5.98 -3.92
C TYR A 43 10.01 6.24 -3.10
N CYS A 44 11.17 6.31 -3.74
CA CYS A 44 12.43 6.52 -3.01
C CYS A 44 12.48 7.84 -2.22
N PRO A 45 12.06 9.00 -2.77
CA PRO A 45 11.99 10.23 -1.98
C PRO A 45 11.03 10.11 -0.80
N LEU A 46 9.86 9.48 -0.98
CA LEU A 46 8.88 9.31 0.09
C LEU A 46 9.40 8.41 1.21
N VAL A 47 10.10 7.32 0.87
CA VAL A 47 10.79 6.45 1.83
C VAL A 47 11.78 7.25 2.68
N CYS A 48 12.61 8.08 2.03
CA CYS A 48 13.56 8.93 2.73
C CYS A 48 12.84 9.90 3.67
N MET A 49 11.79 10.55 3.21
CA MET A 49 11.04 11.53 4.02
C MET A 49 10.39 10.92 5.26
N VAL A 50 9.93 9.67 5.18
CA VAL A 50 9.13 9.05 6.26
C VAL A 50 9.98 8.18 7.18
N TRP A 51 10.91 7.38 6.63
CA TRP A 51 11.62 6.36 7.39
C TRP A 51 13.08 6.70 7.72
N ASN A 52 13.63 7.80 7.20
CA ASN A 52 15.00 8.19 7.43
C ASN A 52 15.14 9.41 8.36
N ASP A 53 14.20 9.61 9.29
CA ASP A 53 14.16 10.78 10.16
C ASP A 53 14.32 12.11 9.40
N ASP A 54 13.67 12.20 8.24
CA ASP A 54 13.65 13.38 7.37
C ASP A 54 12.26 14.05 7.41
N LEU A 55 11.96 14.90 6.52
CA LEU A 55 10.87 15.86 6.40
C LEU A 55 9.49 15.49 7.00
N LEU A 56 9.10 14.23 6.99
CA LEU A 56 7.81 13.70 7.50
C LEU A 56 7.99 12.75 8.69
N SER A 57 9.08 12.86 9.42
CA SER A 57 9.35 12.05 10.60
C SER A 57 8.92 12.73 11.92
N ALA A 58 9.31 12.16 13.03
CA ALA A 58 9.11 12.72 14.35
C ALA A 58 10.31 13.57 14.84
N ALA A 59 11.28 13.89 13.99
CA ALA A 59 12.42 14.69 14.37
C ALA A 59 12.01 16.13 14.71
N SER A 60 12.80 16.78 15.58
CA SER A 60 12.48 18.12 16.09
C SER A 60 12.57 19.24 15.05
N GLU A 61 13.21 18.96 13.92
CA GLU A 61 13.44 19.92 12.83
C GLU A 61 12.49 19.71 11.64
N ASP A 62 11.62 18.71 11.70
CA ASP A 62 10.73 18.32 10.61
C ASP A 62 9.45 19.17 10.52
N ILE A 63 8.72 19.01 9.41
CA ILE A 63 7.44 19.72 9.18
C ILE A 63 6.46 19.47 10.31
N ALA A 64 6.39 18.25 10.83
CA ALA A 64 5.49 17.92 11.94
C ALA A 64 5.80 18.73 13.20
N ALA A 65 7.08 18.89 13.55
CA ALA A 65 7.51 19.70 14.67
C ALA A 65 7.20 21.20 14.46
N HIS A 66 7.36 21.70 13.24
CA HIS A 66 7.04 23.08 12.91
C HIS A 66 5.54 23.39 12.97
N LEU A 67 4.69 22.43 12.58
CA LEU A 67 3.24 22.61 12.57
C LEU A 67 2.58 22.37 13.92
N PHE A 68 3.04 21.38 14.69
CA PHE A 68 2.38 20.90 15.90
C PHE A 68 3.20 21.17 17.17
N GLY A 69 4.38 21.78 17.04
CA GLY A 69 5.31 22.01 18.13
C GLY A 69 6.11 20.77 18.51
N THR A 70 7.01 20.95 19.48
CA THR A 70 7.89 19.89 19.99
C THR A 70 7.60 19.58 21.46
N HIS A 71 7.69 18.29 21.81
CA HIS A 71 7.65 17.79 23.17
C HIS A 71 8.78 16.79 23.38
N ASP A 72 9.57 16.97 24.42
CA ASP A 72 10.74 16.13 24.74
C ASP A 72 11.73 15.94 23.58
N GLY A 73 11.96 17.01 22.79
CA GLY A 73 12.92 17.00 21.68
C GLY A 73 12.42 16.26 20.43
N ARG A 74 11.12 15.96 20.34
CA ARG A 74 10.47 15.37 19.17
C ARG A 74 9.21 16.15 18.81
N ALA A 75 8.72 15.98 17.60
CA ALA A 75 7.43 16.55 17.22
C ALA A 75 6.32 16.03 18.14
N ALA A 76 5.47 16.94 18.63
CA ALA A 76 4.37 16.60 19.54
C ALA A 76 3.35 15.67 18.88
N ILE A 77 3.15 15.82 17.57
CA ILE A 77 2.34 14.94 16.73
C ILE A 77 3.16 14.66 15.46
N ALA A 78 3.35 13.40 15.13
CA ALA A 78 4.07 12.99 13.94
C ALA A 78 3.34 11.86 13.21
N PRO A 79 3.52 11.74 11.89
CA PRO A 79 3.06 10.58 11.14
C PRO A 79 3.70 9.30 11.71
N ILE A 80 2.91 8.24 11.82
CA ILE A 80 3.40 6.91 12.19
C ILE A 80 3.22 6.01 10.98
N ASP A 81 4.33 5.55 10.43
CA ASP A 81 4.37 4.55 9.37
C ASP A 81 5.22 3.37 9.83
N PHE A 82 4.58 2.35 10.38
CA PHE A 82 5.26 1.19 10.95
C PHE A 82 5.68 0.18 9.87
N ALA A 83 4.83 -0.04 8.88
CA ALA A 83 5.02 -1.08 7.88
C ALA A 83 4.65 -0.62 6.45
N GLY A 84 4.64 0.67 6.18
CA GLY A 84 4.41 1.20 4.84
C GLY A 84 3.01 1.77 4.61
N GLY A 85 2.23 2.08 5.65
CA GLY A 85 0.90 2.64 5.49
C GLY A 85 0.85 3.89 4.60
N SER A 86 1.77 4.83 4.78
CA SER A 86 1.90 6.00 3.91
C SER A 86 2.79 5.74 2.70
N VAL A 87 3.95 5.13 2.91
CA VAL A 87 4.97 4.93 1.89
C VAL A 87 4.52 3.95 0.80
N ILE A 88 3.74 2.94 1.14
CA ILE A 88 3.28 1.91 0.20
C ILE A 88 1.80 2.10 -0.11
N GLU A 89 0.93 2.01 0.89
CA GLU A 89 -0.52 1.94 0.69
C GLU A 89 -1.08 3.25 0.13
N VAL A 90 -0.83 4.37 0.81
CA VAL A 90 -1.33 5.68 0.36
C VAL A 90 -0.69 6.06 -0.97
N SER A 91 0.63 5.88 -1.14
CA SER A 91 1.33 6.27 -2.36
C SER A 91 0.86 5.47 -3.57
N SER A 92 0.73 4.14 -3.44
CA SER A 92 0.25 3.27 -4.51
C SER A 92 -1.24 3.48 -4.79
N GLY A 93 -2.05 3.65 -3.75
CA GLY A 93 -3.48 3.91 -3.89
C GLY A 93 -3.77 5.23 -4.62
N VAL A 94 -3.14 6.32 -4.21
CA VAL A 94 -3.26 7.63 -4.89
C VAL A 94 -2.76 7.54 -6.33
N SER A 95 -1.60 6.91 -6.56
CA SER A 95 -1.07 6.71 -7.91
C SER A 95 -2.01 5.89 -8.79
N GLY A 96 -2.62 4.85 -8.22
CA GLY A 96 -3.64 4.04 -8.91
C GLY A 96 -4.87 4.86 -9.32
N VAL A 97 -5.37 5.71 -8.43
CA VAL A 97 -6.49 6.63 -8.73
C VAL A 97 -6.11 7.61 -9.84
N VAL A 98 -4.96 8.28 -9.72
CA VAL A 98 -4.50 9.24 -10.74
C VAL A 98 -4.33 8.57 -12.09
N LEU A 99 -3.70 7.40 -12.14
CA LEU A 99 -3.55 6.65 -13.39
C LEU A 99 -4.90 6.22 -13.97
N ALA A 100 -5.84 5.80 -13.14
CA ALA A 100 -7.18 5.44 -13.58
C ALA A 100 -7.91 6.63 -14.22
N LEU A 101 -7.71 7.84 -13.69
CA LEU A 101 -8.27 9.08 -14.25
C LEU A 101 -7.60 9.45 -15.58
N VAL A 102 -6.26 9.39 -15.63
CA VAL A 102 -5.48 9.76 -16.84
C VAL A 102 -5.71 8.77 -17.98
N VAL A 103 -5.67 7.47 -17.70
CA VAL A 103 -5.86 6.43 -18.72
C VAL A 103 -7.32 6.32 -19.17
N GLY A 104 -8.25 6.74 -18.33
CA GLY A 104 -9.67 6.73 -18.61
C GLY A 104 -10.36 5.38 -18.40
N LYS A 105 -11.60 5.29 -18.85
CA LYS A 105 -12.46 4.11 -18.63
C LYS A 105 -12.03 2.91 -19.48
N ARG A 106 -12.20 1.71 -18.93
CA ARG A 106 -12.02 0.45 -19.69
C ARG A 106 -13.02 0.38 -20.85
N ARG A 107 -12.65 -0.30 -21.94
CA ARG A 107 -13.51 -0.46 -23.12
C ARG A 107 -14.86 -1.12 -22.80
N SER A 108 -14.86 -2.03 -21.83
CA SER A 108 -16.05 -2.78 -21.37
C SER A 108 -16.74 -2.16 -20.14
N PHE A 109 -16.36 -0.94 -19.73
CA PHE A 109 -16.92 -0.30 -18.55
C PHE A 109 -18.44 -0.18 -18.66
N LEU A 110 -19.17 -0.73 -17.68
CA LEU A 110 -20.63 -0.81 -17.62
C LEU A 110 -21.33 -1.53 -18.81
N ARG A 111 -20.58 -2.18 -19.70
CA ARG A 111 -21.15 -2.91 -20.84
C ARG A 111 -21.16 -4.43 -20.63
N SER A 112 -20.25 -4.96 -19.86
CA SER A 112 -20.17 -6.38 -19.54
C SER A 112 -19.58 -6.62 -18.15
N PRO A 113 -19.98 -7.72 -17.45
CA PRO A 113 -19.36 -8.11 -16.19
C PRO A 113 -17.86 -8.35 -16.37
N GLN A 114 -17.05 -7.76 -15.49
CA GLN A 114 -15.59 -7.97 -15.47
C GLN A 114 -15.30 -9.27 -14.72
N ARG A 115 -15.18 -10.37 -15.43
CA ARG A 115 -14.82 -11.66 -14.83
C ARG A 115 -13.30 -11.83 -14.82
N PRO A 116 -12.72 -12.41 -13.74
CA PRO A 116 -11.31 -12.78 -13.74
C PRO A 116 -10.99 -13.75 -14.87
N HIS A 117 -9.84 -13.57 -15.54
CA HIS A 117 -9.38 -14.50 -16.57
C HIS A 117 -9.21 -15.92 -16.02
N ASN A 118 -8.69 -16.05 -14.79
CA ASN A 118 -8.51 -17.32 -14.11
C ASN A 118 -8.82 -17.15 -12.62
N PHE A 119 -10.02 -17.52 -12.22
CA PHE A 119 -10.48 -17.37 -10.83
C PHE A 119 -9.61 -18.15 -9.81
N PRO A 120 -9.21 -19.42 -10.04
CA PRO A 120 -8.30 -20.13 -9.15
C PRO A 120 -6.97 -19.41 -8.93
N MET A 121 -6.39 -18.81 -9.98
CA MET A 121 -5.14 -18.04 -9.85
C MET A 121 -5.33 -16.75 -9.04
N VAL A 122 -6.48 -16.09 -9.15
CA VAL A 122 -6.81 -14.92 -8.33
C VAL A 122 -6.91 -15.31 -6.86
N MET A 123 -7.60 -16.41 -6.55
CA MET A 123 -7.71 -16.93 -5.19
C MET A 123 -6.36 -17.34 -4.60
N LEU A 124 -5.52 -18.01 -5.40
CA LEU A 124 -4.17 -18.39 -4.98
C LEU A 124 -3.32 -17.13 -4.71
N GLY A 125 -3.38 -16.14 -5.60
CA GLY A 125 -2.67 -14.87 -5.43
C GLY A 125 -3.09 -14.14 -4.15
N ALA A 126 -4.39 -14.05 -3.88
CA ALA A 126 -4.92 -13.44 -2.67
C ALA A 126 -4.46 -14.17 -1.40
N ALA A 127 -4.49 -15.51 -1.39
CA ALA A 127 -4.04 -16.30 -0.24
C ALA A 127 -2.54 -16.14 0.02
N LEU A 128 -1.71 -16.16 -1.03
CA LEU A 128 -0.26 -15.96 -0.92
C LEU A 128 0.06 -14.53 -0.45
N LEU A 129 -0.65 -13.54 -0.98
CA LEU A 129 -0.49 -12.15 -0.57
C LEU A 129 -0.84 -11.96 0.91
N TRP A 130 -1.97 -12.50 1.38
CA TRP A 130 -2.38 -12.39 2.78
C TRP A 130 -1.39 -13.08 3.72
N PHE A 131 -0.94 -14.27 3.37
CA PHE A 131 0.09 -14.98 4.14
C PHE A 131 1.40 -14.16 4.23
N ALA A 132 1.86 -13.63 3.11
CA ALA A 132 3.06 -12.79 3.07
C ALA A 132 2.89 -11.48 3.87
N TRP A 133 1.68 -10.91 3.89
CA TRP A 133 1.39 -9.68 4.61
C TRP A 133 1.49 -9.82 6.13
N LEU A 134 1.17 -10.98 6.67
CA LEU A 134 1.39 -11.28 8.09
C LEU A 134 2.88 -11.18 8.46
N SER A 135 3.75 -11.70 7.60
CA SER A 135 5.20 -11.60 7.75
C SER A 135 5.73 -10.20 7.46
N PHE A 136 5.11 -9.49 6.52
CA PHE A 136 5.45 -8.13 6.14
C PHE A 136 5.26 -7.16 7.32
N ASN A 137 4.07 -7.13 7.90
CA ASN A 137 3.76 -6.26 9.03
C ASN A 137 4.44 -6.74 10.32
N GLY A 138 4.41 -8.03 10.62
CA GLY A 138 5.09 -8.57 11.80
C GLY A 138 6.61 -8.41 11.73
N GLY A 139 7.21 -8.60 10.56
CA GLY A 139 8.63 -8.44 10.31
C GLY A 139 9.13 -7.01 10.41
N SER A 140 8.26 -6.02 10.21
CA SER A 140 8.59 -4.59 10.38
C SER A 140 8.94 -4.20 11.81
N ALA A 141 8.72 -5.08 12.78
CA ALA A 141 9.23 -4.92 14.15
C ALA A 141 10.75 -5.22 14.28
N PHE A 142 11.38 -5.76 13.23
CA PHE A 142 12.80 -6.20 13.21
C PHE A 142 13.21 -7.08 14.38
N GLY A 143 12.26 -7.82 14.98
CA GLY A 143 12.52 -8.73 16.10
C GLY A 143 11.30 -9.51 16.54
N ALA A 144 11.51 -10.67 17.17
CA ALA A 144 10.46 -11.49 17.76
C ALA A 144 10.05 -10.91 19.12
N ASN A 145 9.13 -9.95 19.11
CA ASN A 145 8.68 -9.21 20.31
C ASN A 145 7.16 -8.99 20.30
N GLY A 146 6.63 -8.36 21.35
CA GLY A 146 5.21 -8.08 21.49
C GLY A 146 4.64 -7.19 20.37
N THR A 147 5.45 -6.27 19.82
CA THR A 147 5.07 -5.43 18.69
C THR A 147 4.86 -6.25 17.43
N ALA A 148 5.74 -7.21 17.15
CA ALA A 148 5.58 -8.15 16.03
C ALA A 148 4.29 -8.97 16.16
N ALA A 149 4.00 -9.48 17.34
CA ALA A 149 2.79 -10.25 17.61
C ALA A 149 1.53 -9.38 17.45
N LEU A 150 1.55 -8.15 17.95
CA LEU A 150 0.44 -7.21 17.82
C LEU A 150 0.19 -6.85 16.35
N ALA A 151 1.24 -6.55 15.59
CA ALA A 151 1.14 -6.25 14.15
C ALA A 151 0.56 -7.43 13.37
N TRP A 152 0.98 -8.65 13.69
CA TRP A 152 0.43 -9.88 13.09
C TRP A 152 -1.07 -10.04 13.36
N MET A 153 -1.48 -9.87 14.63
CA MET A 153 -2.89 -9.96 15.01
C MET A 153 -3.75 -8.87 14.38
N ASN A 154 -3.27 -7.63 14.36
CA ASN A 154 -3.98 -6.51 13.75
C ASN A 154 -4.15 -6.71 12.24
N THR A 155 -3.14 -7.24 11.55
CA THR A 155 -3.20 -7.56 10.12
C THR A 155 -4.26 -8.63 9.84
N THR A 156 -4.34 -9.65 10.70
CA THR A 156 -5.37 -10.69 10.58
C THR A 156 -6.76 -10.11 10.79
N ALA A 157 -6.96 -9.33 11.85
CA ALA A 157 -8.26 -8.74 12.19
C ALA A 157 -8.72 -7.74 11.11
N ALA A 158 -7.80 -6.90 10.60
CA ALA A 158 -8.09 -5.93 9.55
C ALA A 158 -8.53 -6.61 8.24
N GLY A 159 -7.83 -7.65 7.79
CA GLY A 159 -8.20 -8.39 6.58
C GLY A 159 -9.58 -9.06 6.68
N VAL A 160 -9.91 -9.62 7.85
CA VAL A 160 -11.25 -10.19 8.10
C VAL A 160 -12.31 -9.09 8.10
N ALA A 161 -12.05 -7.96 8.76
CA ALA A 161 -13.00 -6.85 8.84
C ALA A 161 -13.26 -6.22 7.46
N GLU A 162 -12.22 -6.08 6.63
CA GLU A 162 -12.33 -5.58 5.26
C GLU A 162 -13.20 -6.51 4.40
N LEU A 163 -12.98 -7.82 4.48
CA LEU A 163 -13.79 -8.80 3.75
C LEU A 163 -15.26 -8.73 4.14
N LEU A 164 -15.56 -8.62 5.44
CA LEU A 164 -16.94 -8.47 5.93
C LEU A 164 -17.57 -7.16 5.47
N GLY A 165 -16.83 -6.06 5.51
CA GLY A 165 -17.29 -4.77 5.01
C GLY A 165 -17.57 -4.78 3.50
N LEU A 166 -16.74 -5.47 2.73
CA LEU A 166 -16.92 -5.61 1.28
C LEU A 166 -18.18 -6.42 0.95
N ILE A 167 -18.42 -7.54 1.66
CA ILE A 167 -19.62 -8.37 1.49
C ILE A 167 -20.88 -7.56 1.84
N GLY A 168 -20.88 -6.85 2.97
CA GLY A 168 -22.01 -6.02 3.37
C GLY A 168 -22.33 -4.89 2.37
N ASN A 169 -21.32 -4.29 1.74
CA ASN A 169 -21.53 -3.29 0.69
C ASN A 169 -22.11 -3.89 -0.60
N ILE A 170 -21.71 -5.10 -0.98
CA ILE A 170 -22.28 -5.80 -2.15
C ILE A 170 -23.76 -6.06 -1.94
N ASP A 171 -24.15 -6.55 -0.78
CA ASP A 171 -25.54 -6.81 -0.46
C ASP A 171 -26.36 -5.52 -0.45
N CYS A 172 -25.84 -4.42 0.06
CA CYS A 172 -26.51 -3.12 0.05
C CYS A 172 -26.75 -2.59 -1.38
N VAL A 173 -25.77 -2.74 -2.28
CA VAL A 173 -25.89 -2.28 -3.67
C VAL A 173 -26.81 -3.18 -4.51
N THR A 174 -26.87 -4.47 -4.22
CA THR A 174 -27.69 -5.43 -4.98
C THR A 174 -29.14 -5.48 -4.51
N THR A 175 -29.45 -5.01 -3.31
CA THR A 175 -30.82 -5.02 -2.72
C THR A 175 -31.56 -3.68 -2.83
N THR A 176 -30.91 -2.62 -3.33
CA THR A 176 -31.61 -1.37 -3.66
C THR A 176 -32.35 -1.52 -4.99
N PRO A 177 -33.68 -1.37 -5.03
CA PRO A 177 -34.50 -1.48 -6.24
C PRO A 177 -34.17 -0.44 -7.29
#